data_a45c650b33136e0862e5a78d4536f945
#
_entry.id   a45c650b33136e0862e5a78d4536f945
#
_cell.length_a   1.000
_cell.length_b   1.000
_cell.length_c   1.000
_cell.angle_alpha   90.00
_cell.angle_beta   90.00
_cell.angle_gamma   90.00
#
_symmetry.space_group_name_H-M   'P 1'
#
loop_
_entity.id
_entity.type
_entity.pdbx_description
1 polymer ?
#
loop_
_entity_poly.entity_id
_entity_poly.type
_entity_poly.pdbx_seq_one_letter_code
_entity_poly.pdbx_strand_id
1 'polypeptide(L)'
;MSLPFQPSLFGAGNPAADKMYSTLRRCQLDDESWVDVAPAWLSGADTLFEELAGSAAWDQRERWIHGRHVIEPRLTCGWTVGTSPPPLDDLATLLSQRYGVAFDSIWANYYRDGRDSVAWHGDRVRFSLQRPLVAIVSLGSRRRFGLRPRGGGAGRWFTLDGGDLLVMGGRSQHDWEHTVPKAAHGGPRISITYRHSRESVARPAPGTTD
;
A
#
# COMPACT_ATOMS: atom_id res chain seq x y z
N MET A 1 -13.84 -23.01 3.76
CA MET A 1 -14.68 -22.15 2.91
C MET A 1 -14.17 -20.73 3.03
N SER A 2 -13.86 -20.07 1.92
CA SER A 2 -13.55 -18.65 1.89
C SER A 2 -14.85 -17.89 2.14
N LEU A 3 -14.85 -16.90 3.05
CA LEU A 3 -16.00 -16.02 3.21
C LEU A 3 -16.16 -15.21 1.92
N PRO A 4 -17.37 -15.08 1.35
CA PRO A 4 -17.60 -14.21 0.22
C PRO A 4 -17.26 -12.76 0.63
N PHE A 5 -16.78 -11.98 -0.33
CA PHE A 5 -16.65 -10.54 -0.14
C PHE A 5 -18.04 -9.95 0.14
N GLN A 6 -18.16 -9.22 1.24
CA GLN A 6 -19.38 -8.51 1.57
C GLN A 6 -19.11 -7.00 1.34
N PRO A 7 -19.72 -6.40 0.31
CA PRO A 7 -19.56 -4.98 0.03
C PRO A 7 -19.99 -4.12 1.22
N SER A 8 -19.31 -3.02 1.43
CA SER A 8 -19.70 -1.98 2.38
C SER A 8 -20.87 -1.17 1.81
N LEU A 9 -21.79 -0.70 2.65
CA LEU A 9 -22.86 0.22 2.24
C LEU A 9 -22.34 1.50 1.56
N PHE A 10 -21.11 1.89 1.83
CA PHE A 10 -20.46 3.09 1.29
C PHE A 10 -19.31 2.77 0.32
N GLY A 11 -19.05 1.50 0.05
CA GLY A 11 -17.95 1.04 -0.81
C GLY A 11 -18.28 1.02 -2.29
N ALA A 12 -19.57 1.05 -2.66
CA ALA A 12 -20.02 1.07 -4.03
C ALA A 12 -19.96 2.48 -4.65
N GLY A 13 -19.85 2.56 -5.98
CA GLY A 13 -19.82 3.81 -6.74
C GLY A 13 -18.48 4.05 -7.43
N ASN A 14 -18.37 5.16 -8.15
CA ASN A 14 -17.12 5.52 -8.83
C ASN A 14 -15.99 5.75 -7.83
N PRO A 15 -14.81 5.14 -8.02
CA PRO A 15 -13.67 5.36 -7.15
C PRO A 15 -13.26 6.84 -7.15
N ALA A 16 -13.23 7.46 -5.97
CA ALA A 16 -12.85 8.86 -5.80
C ALA A 16 -12.06 9.06 -4.50
N ALA A 17 -10.85 9.63 -4.61
CA ALA A 17 -10.01 9.91 -3.46
C ALA A 17 -10.39 11.24 -2.79
N ASP A 18 -10.29 11.28 -1.46
CA ASP A 18 -10.35 12.53 -0.69
C ASP A 18 -9.10 13.37 -0.94
N LYS A 19 -9.23 14.37 -1.85
CA LYS A 19 -8.14 15.27 -2.23
C LYS A 19 -7.66 16.17 -1.09
N MET A 20 -8.48 16.37 -0.07
CA MET A 20 -8.15 17.20 1.10
C MET A 20 -7.42 16.40 2.19
N TYR A 21 -7.40 15.05 2.07
CA TYR A 21 -6.82 14.18 3.09
C TYR A 21 -7.37 14.47 4.50
N SER A 22 -8.68 14.68 4.58
CA SER A 22 -9.38 15.19 5.76
C SER A 22 -9.25 14.30 7.00
N THR A 23 -9.11 12.98 6.78
CA THR A 23 -8.95 11.98 7.85
C THR A 23 -7.50 11.61 8.14
N LEU A 24 -6.52 12.21 7.43
CA LEU A 24 -5.12 11.83 7.52
C LEU A 24 -4.53 12.17 8.88
N ARG A 25 -3.88 11.18 9.50
CA ARG A 25 -3.17 11.30 10.77
C ARG A 25 -1.77 10.72 10.64
N ARG A 26 -0.77 11.45 11.15
CA ARG A 26 0.61 10.96 11.25
C ARG A 26 0.84 10.24 12.57
N CYS A 27 1.42 9.05 12.47
CA CYS A 27 1.94 8.29 13.59
C CYS A 27 3.47 8.22 13.48
N GLN A 28 4.18 8.81 14.44
CA GLN A 28 5.63 8.71 14.52
C GLN A 28 6.00 7.29 15.00
N LEU A 29 6.92 6.64 14.29
CA LEU A 29 7.45 5.33 14.63
C LEU A 29 8.71 5.47 15.50
N ASP A 30 9.63 6.36 15.10
CA ASP A 30 10.83 6.79 15.78
C ASP A 30 11.20 8.22 15.31
N ASP A 31 12.39 8.73 15.64
CA ASP A 31 12.79 10.11 15.33
C ASP A 31 12.85 10.41 13.82
N GLU A 32 13.09 9.41 12.98
CA GLU A 32 13.24 9.57 11.52
C GLU A 32 12.18 8.86 10.67
N SER A 33 11.35 7.99 11.29
CA SER A 33 10.39 7.14 10.59
C SER A 33 8.96 7.42 11.02
N TRP A 34 8.04 7.45 10.06
CA TRP A 34 6.64 7.74 10.32
C TRP A 34 5.70 6.98 9.39
N VAL A 35 4.43 6.93 9.80
CA VAL A 35 3.31 6.41 9.01
C VAL A 35 2.19 7.43 9.00
N ASP A 36 1.71 7.80 7.82
CA ASP A 36 0.44 8.50 7.66
C ASP A 36 -0.67 7.48 7.40
N VAL A 37 -1.81 7.64 8.06
CA VAL A 37 -3.00 6.81 7.86
C VAL A 37 -4.20 7.72 7.60
N ALA A 38 -4.92 7.46 6.52
CA ALA A 38 -6.17 8.15 6.20
C ALA A 38 -7.29 7.12 6.03
N PRO A 39 -8.11 6.88 7.06
CA PRO A 39 -9.28 6.02 6.94
C PRO A 39 -10.27 6.55 5.92
N ALA A 40 -10.87 5.64 5.14
CA ALA A 40 -11.86 5.95 4.11
C ALA A 40 -11.41 7.04 3.10
N TRP A 41 -10.11 7.06 2.77
CA TRP A 41 -9.54 8.01 1.83
C TRP A 41 -10.08 7.83 0.40
N LEU A 42 -10.39 6.60 0.00
CA LEU A 42 -10.95 6.25 -1.30
C LEU A 42 -12.39 5.76 -1.13
N SER A 43 -13.36 6.54 -1.63
CA SER A 43 -14.73 6.07 -1.82
C SER A 43 -14.82 5.18 -3.07
N GLY A 44 -15.87 4.37 -3.23
CA GLY A 44 -16.00 3.43 -4.36
C GLY A 44 -14.96 2.31 -4.35
N ALA A 45 -14.34 2.05 -3.21
CA ALA A 45 -13.27 1.07 -3.06
C ALA A 45 -13.70 -0.37 -3.36
N ASP A 46 -14.98 -0.71 -3.14
CA ASP A 46 -15.51 -2.04 -3.43
C ASP A 46 -15.69 -2.25 -4.93
N THR A 47 -16.12 -1.21 -5.66
CA THR A 47 -16.18 -1.25 -7.13
C THR A 47 -14.78 -1.46 -7.72
N LEU A 48 -13.79 -0.70 -7.26
CA LEU A 48 -12.40 -0.88 -7.72
C LEU A 48 -11.84 -2.26 -7.35
N PHE A 49 -12.22 -2.79 -6.18
CA PHE A 49 -11.84 -4.14 -5.77
C PHE A 49 -12.36 -5.19 -6.77
N GLU A 50 -13.66 -5.15 -7.11
CA GLU A 50 -14.29 -6.11 -8.03
C GLU A 50 -13.70 -6.01 -9.44
N GLU A 51 -13.50 -4.79 -9.94
CA GLU A 51 -12.89 -4.55 -11.24
C GLU A 51 -11.47 -5.13 -11.31
N LEU A 52 -10.61 -4.84 -10.34
CA LEU A 52 -9.24 -5.35 -10.33
C LEU A 52 -9.18 -6.86 -10.08
N ALA A 53 -10.03 -7.40 -9.19
CA ALA A 53 -10.07 -8.83 -8.92
C ALA A 53 -10.43 -9.62 -10.17
N GLY A 54 -11.33 -9.10 -11.02
CA GLY A 54 -11.80 -9.75 -12.23
C GLY A 54 -10.96 -9.50 -13.49
N SER A 55 -10.24 -8.39 -13.59
CA SER A 55 -9.58 -7.96 -14.84
C SER A 55 -8.05 -7.93 -14.81
N ALA A 56 -7.42 -7.81 -13.62
CA ALA A 56 -5.97 -7.73 -13.56
C ALA A 56 -5.30 -9.07 -13.88
N ALA A 57 -4.15 -9.02 -14.53
CA ALA A 57 -3.35 -10.20 -14.88
C ALA A 57 -2.60 -10.72 -13.64
N TRP A 58 -3.34 -11.37 -12.75
CA TRP A 58 -2.80 -11.91 -11.52
C TRP A 58 -1.84 -13.07 -11.77
N ASP A 59 -0.65 -13.00 -11.14
CA ASP A 59 0.37 -14.03 -11.17
C ASP A 59 0.66 -14.55 -9.76
N GLN A 60 0.86 -15.85 -9.62
CA GLN A 60 1.28 -16.48 -8.37
C GLN A 60 2.77 -16.77 -8.42
N ARG A 61 3.55 -15.93 -7.78
CA ARG A 61 5.02 -16.03 -7.81
C ARG A 61 5.54 -17.21 -7.00
N GLU A 62 6.57 -17.80 -7.56
CA GLU A 62 7.41 -18.77 -6.87
C GLU A 62 8.77 -18.15 -6.52
N ARG A 63 9.30 -18.49 -5.37
CA ARG A 63 10.64 -18.08 -4.94
C ARG A 63 11.45 -19.29 -4.50
N TRP A 64 12.71 -19.26 -4.83
CA TRP A 64 13.68 -20.18 -4.26
C TRP A 64 14.12 -19.64 -2.90
N ILE A 65 13.73 -20.32 -1.81
CA ILE A 65 14.03 -19.92 -0.43
C ILE A 65 14.61 -21.15 0.30
N HIS A 66 15.79 -21.00 0.88
CA HIS A 66 16.47 -22.06 1.64
C HIS A 66 16.50 -23.42 0.92
N GLY A 67 16.87 -23.43 -0.36
CA GLY A 67 17.03 -24.67 -1.13
C GLY A 67 15.72 -25.33 -1.61
N ARG A 68 14.59 -24.65 -1.55
CA ARG A 68 13.28 -25.14 -2.02
C ARG A 68 12.47 -24.08 -2.73
N HIS A 69 11.63 -24.50 -3.67
CA HIS A 69 10.60 -23.65 -4.26
C HIS A 69 9.50 -23.39 -3.24
N VAL A 70 9.17 -22.11 -3.04
CA VAL A 70 8.09 -21.68 -2.16
C VAL A 70 7.13 -20.82 -2.99
N ILE A 71 5.90 -21.25 -3.07
CA ILE A 71 4.82 -20.49 -3.69
C ILE A 71 4.44 -19.35 -2.74
N GLU A 72 4.46 -18.10 -3.22
CA GLU A 72 4.05 -16.97 -2.39
C GLU A 72 2.54 -17.07 -2.08
N PRO A 73 2.14 -16.97 -0.80
CA PRO A 73 0.73 -17.08 -0.42
C PRO A 73 -0.01 -15.77 -0.69
N ARG A 74 -0.09 -15.38 -1.94
CA ARG A 74 -0.86 -14.27 -2.53
C ARG A 74 -0.68 -14.24 -4.04
N LEU A 75 -1.56 -13.57 -4.74
CA LEU A 75 -1.36 -13.23 -6.15
C LEU A 75 -0.78 -11.81 -6.26
N THR A 76 -0.11 -11.53 -7.36
CA THR A 76 0.54 -10.24 -7.61
C THR A 76 0.30 -9.77 -9.02
N CYS A 77 0.23 -8.44 -9.19
CA CYS A 77 0.21 -7.77 -10.49
C CYS A 77 0.96 -6.44 -10.38
N GLY A 78 1.53 -5.94 -11.47
CA GLY A 78 2.27 -4.68 -11.45
C GLY A 78 2.11 -3.88 -12.72
N TRP A 79 2.18 -2.56 -12.57
CA TRP A 79 2.09 -1.59 -13.67
C TRP A 79 3.12 -0.48 -13.49
N THR A 80 3.49 0.14 -14.59
CA THR A 80 4.14 1.45 -14.59
C THR A 80 3.05 2.52 -14.67
N VAL A 81 3.23 3.65 -13.99
CA VAL A 81 2.31 4.79 -14.14
C VAL A 81 2.25 5.22 -15.61
N GLY A 82 1.06 5.44 -16.14
CA GLY A 82 0.75 5.66 -17.54
C GLY A 82 0.29 4.41 -18.29
N THR A 83 0.37 3.23 -17.67
CA THR A 83 -0.10 1.96 -18.26
C THR A 83 -1.05 1.18 -17.36
N SER A 84 -1.39 1.73 -16.20
CA SER A 84 -2.29 1.08 -15.25
C SER A 84 -3.76 1.32 -15.61
N PRO A 85 -4.67 0.43 -15.15
CA PRO A 85 -6.09 0.68 -15.33
C PRO A 85 -6.57 1.90 -14.52
N PRO A 86 -7.59 2.63 -15.00
CA PRO A 86 -8.20 3.69 -14.20
C PRO A 86 -8.74 3.12 -12.87
N PRO A 87 -8.72 3.87 -11.76
CA PRO A 87 -8.17 5.23 -11.57
C PRO A 87 -6.73 5.25 -11.02
N LEU A 88 -5.96 4.15 -11.16
CA LEU A 88 -4.67 3.97 -10.45
C LEU A 88 -3.65 5.07 -10.75
N ASP A 89 -3.59 5.54 -12.00
CA ASP A 89 -2.69 6.65 -12.40
C ASP A 89 -3.11 7.99 -11.77
N ASP A 90 -4.42 8.24 -11.64
CA ASP A 90 -4.93 9.44 -10.98
C ASP A 90 -4.57 9.43 -9.48
N LEU A 91 -4.69 8.28 -8.84
CA LEU A 91 -4.28 8.10 -7.43
C LEU A 91 -2.77 8.32 -7.27
N ALA A 92 -1.94 7.80 -8.19
CA ALA A 92 -0.50 8.04 -8.21
C ALA A 92 -0.18 9.54 -8.31
N THR A 93 -0.92 10.26 -9.16
CA THR A 93 -0.78 11.71 -9.35
C THR A 93 -1.13 12.48 -8.08
N LEU A 94 -2.26 12.16 -7.43
CA LEU A 94 -2.67 12.79 -6.18
C LEU A 94 -1.65 12.55 -5.04
N LEU A 95 -1.18 11.32 -4.91
CA LEU A 95 -0.15 10.96 -3.93
C LEU A 95 1.17 11.69 -4.22
N SER A 96 1.56 11.78 -5.51
CA SER A 96 2.78 12.50 -5.93
C SER A 96 2.71 13.98 -5.57
N GLN A 97 1.57 14.62 -5.82
CA GLN A 97 1.33 16.02 -5.43
C GLN A 97 1.39 16.23 -3.92
N ARG A 98 0.80 15.32 -3.15
CA ARG A 98 0.76 15.40 -1.68
C ARG A 98 2.14 15.27 -1.04
N TYR A 99 2.94 14.33 -1.53
CA TYR A 99 4.20 13.95 -0.89
C TYR A 99 5.45 14.50 -1.58
N GLY A 100 5.30 15.20 -2.70
CA GLY A 100 6.42 15.84 -3.41
C GLY A 100 7.39 14.87 -4.07
N VAL A 101 6.98 13.64 -4.37
CA VAL A 101 7.75 12.62 -5.10
C VAL A 101 6.95 12.14 -6.30
N ALA A 102 7.62 11.66 -7.35
CA ALA A 102 6.93 11.05 -8.48
C ALA A 102 6.75 9.55 -8.22
N PHE A 103 5.57 9.11 -7.78
CA PHE A 103 5.24 7.70 -7.74
C PHE A 103 5.13 7.17 -9.17
N ASP A 104 6.06 6.32 -9.58
CA ASP A 104 6.26 5.84 -10.95
C ASP A 104 5.98 4.35 -11.12
N SER A 105 5.73 3.62 -10.05
CA SER A 105 5.51 2.18 -10.02
C SER A 105 4.32 1.83 -9.15
N ILE A 106 3.43 0.99 -9.69
CA ILE A 106 2.23 0.49 -9.02
C ILE A 106 2.33 -1.02 -8.94
N TRP A 107 2.09 -1.56 -7.75
CA TRP A 107 2.13 -2.98 -7.48
C TRP A 107 0.91 -3.39 -6.67
N ALA A 108 0.22 -4.43 -7.08
CA ALA A 108 -0.92 -4.97 -6.34
C ALA A 108 -0.61 -6.36 -5.78
N ASN A 109 -1.04 -6.60 -4.54
CA ASN A 109 -1.06 -7.92 -3.92
C ASN A 109 -2.52 -8.29 -3.64
N TYR A 110 -2.96 -9.42 -4.13
CA TYR A 110 -4.27 -9.97 -3.88
C TYR A 110 -4.19 -11.13 -2.89
N TYR A 111 -4.75 -10.91 -1.72
CA TYR A 111 -4.95 -11.90 -0.66
C TYR A 111 -6.34 -12.50 -0.83
N ARG A 112 -6.43 -13.74 -1.29
CA ARG A 112 -7.71 -14.40 -1.63
C ARG A 112 -8.57 -14.69 -0.41
N ASP A 113 -7.90 -14.96 0.71
CA ASP A 113 -8.53 -15.23 2.01
C ASP A 113 -7.54 -15.02 3.17
N GLY A 114 -7.92 -15.42 4.37
CA GLY A 114 -7.08 -15.26 5.56
C GLY A 114 -5.81 -16.13 5.59
N ARG A 115 -5.65 -17.12 4.71
CA ARG A 115 -4.43 -17.94 4.61
C ARG A 115 -3.34 -17.23 3.84
N ASP A 116 -3.71 -16.33 2.92
CA ASP A 116 -2.77 -15.50 2.19
C ASP A 116 -2.16 -14.42 3.10
N SER A 117 -0.86 -14.19 2.95
CA SER A 117 -0.08 -13.37 3.87
C SER A 117 1.21 -12.87 3.24
N VAL A 118 1.84 -11.93 3.92
CA VAL A 118 3.24 -11.53 3.67
C VAL A 118 3.97 -11.60 5.01
N ALA A 119 5.07 -12.34 5.05
CA ALA A 119 5.97 -12.37 6.21
C ALA A 119 6.61 -11.00 6.45
N TRP A 120 7.26 -10.82 7.61
CA TRP A 120 8.04 -9.62 7.91
C TRP A 120 9.11 -9.39 6.83
N HIS A 121 9.10 -8.22 6.23
CA HIS A 121 10.04 -7.81 5.18
C HIS A 121 10.11 -6.28 5.07
N GLY A 122 11.17 -5.77 4.47
CA GLY A 122 11.24 -4.42 3.95
C GLY A 122 10.94 -4.42 2.45
N ASP A 123 10.36 -3.35 1.94
CA ASP A 123 10.20 -3.19 0.50
C ASP A 123 11.58 -3.08 -0.19
N ARG A 124 11.64 -3.59 -1.42
CA ARG A 124 12.81 -3.41 -2.28
C ARG A 124 12.81 -1.99 -2.82
N VAL A 125 13.30 -1.06 -2.05
CA VAL A 125 13.56 0.31 -2.49
C VAL A 125 14.98 0.43 -3.05
N ARG A 126 15.22 1.38 -3.97
CA ARG A 126 16.57 1.63 -4.45
C ARG A 126 17.41 2.14 -3.29
N PHE A 127 18.60 1.56 -3.09
CA PHE A 127 19.54 1.97 -2.04
C PHE A 127 19.95 3.45 -2.12
N SER A 128 19.84 4.07 -3.31
CA SER A 128 20.10 5.48 -3.52
C SER A 128 19.06 6.42 -2.89
N LEU A 129 17.86 5.92 -2.59
CA LEU A 129 16.82 6.73 -1.96
C LEU A 129 17.07 6.81 -0.46
N GLN A 130 17.32 8.00 0.06
CA GLN A 130 17.57 8.22 1.49
C GLN A 130 16.29 8.13 2.32
N ARG A 131 15.19 8.65 1.80
CA ARG A 131 13.86 8.70 2.47
C ARG A 131 12.76 8.20 1.55
N PRO A 132 12.77 6.91 1.18
CA PRO A 132 11.80 6.35 0.26
C PRO A 132 10.39 6.35 0.87
N LEU A 133 9.42 6.75 0.06
CA LEU A 133 7.99 6.69 0.38
C LEU A 133 7.36 5.47 -0.26
N VAL A 134 6.51 4.79 0.50
CA VAL A 134 5.67 3.71 0.01
C VAL A 134 4.24 3.99 0.45
N ALA A 135 3.33 4.19 -0.50
CA ALA A 135 1.92 4.38 -0.22
C ALA A 135 1.14 3.11 -0.54
N ILE A 136 0.19 2.78 0.32
CA ILE A 136 -0.65 1.59 0.22
C ILE A 136 -2.11 2.01 0.27
N VAL A 137 -2.89 1.67 -0.76
CA VAL A 137 -4.35 1.76 -0.75
C VAL A 137 -4.92 0.36 -0.55
N SER A 138 -5.76 0.19 0.46
CA SER A 138 -6.39 -1.08 0.81
C SER A 138 -7.78 -1.17 0.17
N LEU A 139 -8.10 -2.31 -0.45
CA LEU A 139 -9.41 -2.58 -1.04
C LEU A 139 -9.95 -3.91 -0.50
N GLY A 140 -11.27 -4.01 -0.38
CA GLY A 140 -11.94 -5.23 0.06
C GLY A 140 -11.86 -5.44 1.57
N SER A 141 -11.67 -6.68 2.01
CA SER A 141 -11.81 -7.06 3.42
C SER A 141 -10.73 -6.48 4.32
N ARG A 142 -11.13 -6.13 5.53
CA ARG A 142 -10.27 -5.66 6.63
C ARG A 142 -9.13 -6.63 6.91
N ARG A 143 -7.89 -6.09 7.04
CA ARG A 143 -6.72 -6.86 7.45
C ARG A 143 -5.81 -6.07 8.38
N ARG A 144 -5.14 -6.78 9.27
CA ARG A 144 -4.06 -6.19 10.08
C ARG A 144 -2.82 -5.96 9.21
N PHE A 145 -2.15 -4.85 9.48
CA PHE A 145 -0.86 -4.48 8.92
C PHE A 145 0.09 -4.17 10.08
N GLY A 146 1.21 -4.88 10.14
CA GLY A 146 2.19 -4.73 11.21
C GLY A 146 3.45 -4.02 10.73
N LEU A 147 4.03 -3.19 11.58
CA LEU A 147 5.35 -2.59 11.44
C LEU A 147 6.17 -2.89 12.69
N ARG A 148 7.45 -3.21 12.52
CA ARG A 148 8.41 -3.37 13.63
C ARG A 148 9.80 -2.89 13.22
N PRO A 149 10.66 -2.52 14.17
CA PRO A 149 12.06 -2.27 13.87
C PRO A 149 12.71 -3.47 13.18
N ARG A 150 13.62 -3.23 12.26
CA ARG A 150 14.40 -4.29 11.60
C ARG A 150 15.22 -5.04 12.65
N GLY A 151 15.20 -6.36 12.58
CA GLY A 151 15.83 -7.21 13.59
C GLY A 151 14.92 -7.55 14.77
N GLY A 152 13.69 -7.04 14.82
CA GLY A 152 12.69 -7.37 15.84
C GLY A 152 12.45 -6.24 16.84
N GLY A 153 11.57 -6.50 17.82
CA GLY A 153 11.16 -5.53 18.83
C GLY A 153 9.66 -5.26 18.86
N ALA A 154 9.23 -4.29 19.65
CA ALA A 154 7.83 -3.91 19.78
C ALA A 154 7.28 -3.36 18.46
N GLY A 155 6.25 -4.01 17.94
CA GLY A 155 5.60 -3.62 16.69
C GLY A 155 4.46 -2.62 16.88
N ARG A 156 4.22 -1.83 15.85
CA ARG A 156 3.00 -1.03 15.68
C ARG A 156 2.03 -1.78 14.78
N TRP A 157 0.75 -1.76 15.11
CA TRP A 157 -0.28 -2.46 14.38
C TRP A 157 -1.36 -1.52 13.92
N PHE A 158 -1.72 -1.62 12.67
CA PHE A 158 -2.80 -0.91 12.03
C PHE A 158 -3.84 -1.92 11.55
N THR A 159 -5.08 -1.52 11.52
CA THR A 159 -6.15 -2.27 10.85
C THR A 159 -6.57 -1.45 9.64
N LEU A 160 -6.46 -2.02 8.45
CA LEU A 160 -6.80 -1.34 7.21
C LEU A 160 -8.08 -1.94 6.64
N ASP A 161 -9.07 -1.09 6.44
CA ASP A 161 -10.33 -1.39 5.76
C ASP A 161 -10.23 -1.08 4.26
N GLY A 162 -11.27 -1.45 3.49
CA GLY A 162 -11.43 -1.01 2.11
C GLY A 162 -11.54 0.51 2.03
N GLY A 163 -10.74 1.12 1.14
CA GLY A 163 -10.66 2.57 0.98
C GLY A 163 -9.62 3.27 1.85
N ASP A 164 -8.97 2.59 2.79
CA ASP A 164 -7.94 3.20 3.64
C ASP A 164 -6.63 3.41 2.87
N LEU A 165 -5.98 4.56 3.15
CA LEU A 165 -4.62 4.87 2.73
C LEU A 165 -3.66 4.73 3.91
N LEU A 166 -2.51 4.10 3.69
CA LEU A 166 -1.37 4.09 4.59
C LEU A 166 -0.11 4.48 3.82
N VAL A 167 0.67 5.45 4.34
CA VAL A 167 1.93 5.86 3.72
C VAL A 167 3.06 5.74 4.72
N MET A 168 4.06 4.97 4.38
CA MET A 168 5.30 4.81 5.13
C MET A 168 6.34 5.79 4.60
N GLY A 169 6.98 6.56 5.49
CA GLY A 169 7.96 7.56 5.09
C GLY A 169 9.11 7.74 6.07
N GLY A 170 9.98 8.70 5.75
CA GLY A 170 11.24 8.87 6.44
C GLY A 170 12.18 7.70 6.17
N ARG A 171 12.79 7.15 7.20
CA ARG A 171 13.67 5.97 7.11
C ARG A 171 12.94 4.63 7.27
N SER A 172 11.59 4.63 7.29
CA SER A 172 10.79 3.43 7.57
C SER A 172 11.12 2.23 6.67
N GLN A 173 11.50 2.45 5.40
CA GLN A 173 11.87 1.37 4.48
C GLN A 173 13.29 0.81 4.73
N HIS A 174 14.14 1.55 5.42
CA HIS A 174 15.49 1.12 5.79
C HIS A 174 15.52 0.44 7.16
N ASP A 175 14.80 1.03 8.12
CA ASP A 175 14.95 0.70 9.54
C ASP A 175 13.80 -0.16 10.08
N TRP A 176 12.71 -0.29 9.31
CA TRP A 176 11.52 -1.05 9.71
C TRP A 176 11.19 -2.17 8.72
N GLU A 177 10.50 -3.17 9.22
CA GLU A 177 9.87 -4.25 8.45
C GLU A 177 8.36 -4.18 8.62
N HIS A 178 7.63 -4.65 7.60
CA HIS A 178 6.19 -4.73 7.66
C HIS A 178 5.66 -6.11 7.26
N THR A 179 4.42 -6.39 7.65
CA THR A 179 3.77 -7.68 7.44
C THR A 179 2.26 -7.54 7.26
N VAL A 180 1.69 -8.46 6.49
CA VAL A 180 0.25 -8.77 6.52
C VAL A 180 0.12 -10.20 7.02
N PRO A 181 -0.21 -10.42 8.30
CA PRO A 181 -0.25 -11.76 8.89
C PRO A 181 -1.44 -12.57 8.35
N LYS A 182 -1.36 -13.89 8.50
CA LYS A 182 -2.53 -14.76 8.33
C LYS A 182 -3.65 -14.35 9.31
N ALA A 183 -4.89 -14.55 8.88
CA ALA A 183 -6.07 -14.26 9.70
C ALA A 183 -7.01 -15.47 9.67
N ALA A 184 -7.55 -15.85 10.82
CA ALA A 184 -8.47 -17.01 10.90
C ALA A 184 -9.75 -16.78 10.06
N HIS A 185 -10.23 -15.54 10.04
CA HIS A 185 -11.44 -15.13 9.32
C HIS A 185 -11.14 -13.89 8.47
N GLY A 186 -10.40 -14.09 7.36
CA GLY A 186 -10.08 -13.01 6.41
C GLY A 186 -10.77 -13.24 5.09
N GLY A 187 -11.56 -12.28 4.62
CA GLY A 187 -12.08 -12.25 3.26
C GLY A 187 -11.01 -11.78 2.26
N PRO A 188 -11.39 -11.69 0.97
CA PRO A 188 -10.50 -11.26 -0.09
C PRO A 188 -10.15 -9.78 0.05
N ARG A 189 -8.89 -9.43 -0.23
CA ARG A 189 -8.33 -8.08 -0.11
C ARG A 189 -7.30 -7.83 -1.20
N ILE A 190 -7.33 -6.65 -1.78
CA ILE A 190 -6.24 -6.15 -2.63
C ILE A 190 -5.52 -5.01 -1.89
N SER A 191 -4.19 -5.02 -1.96
CA SER A 191 -3.33 -3.95 -1.49
C SER A 191 -2.62 -3.35 -2.69
N ILE A 192 -2.93 -2.11 -3.05
CA ILE A 192 -2.28 -1.37 -4.12
C ILE A 192 -1.14 -0.58 -3.50
N THR A 193 0.08 -0.80 -3.98
CA THR A 193 1.29 -0.18 -3.45
C THR A 193 1.91 0.72 -4.50
N TYR A 194 2.13 1.99 -4.15
CA TYR A 194 2.80 3.00 -4.96
C TYR A 194 4.21 3.22 -4.46
N ARG A 195 5.20 3.23 -5.38
CA ARG A 195 6.61 3.48 -5.09
C ARG A 195 7.18 4.48 -6.07
N HIS A 196 8.26 5.13 -5.68
CA HIS A 196 9.04 6.01 -6.54
C HIS A 196 10.48 5.50 -6.68
N SER A 197 11.10 5.80 -7.81
CA SER A 197 12.47 5.34 -8.13
C SER A 197 13.51 6.45 -8.10
N ARG A 198 13.10 7.71 -7.92
CA ARG A 198 13.94 8.89 -7.90
C ARG A 198 13.72 9.69 -6.63
N GLU A 199 14.77 10.37 -6.13
CA GLU A 199 14.63 11.33 -5.04
C GLU A 199 13.67 12.47 -5.42
N SER A 200 13.03 13.06 -4.40
CA SER A 200 12.25 14.29 -4.57
C SER A 200 13.16 15.38 -5.17
N VAL A 201 12.74 15.94 -6.29
CA VAL A 201 13.29 17.21 -6.74
C VAL A 201 12.74 18.25 -5.75
N ALA A 202 13.58 18.72 -4.83
CA ALA A 202 13.20 19.78 -3.91
C ALA A 202 12.63 20.95 -4.74
N ARG A 203 11.34 21.21 -4.58
CA ARG A 203 10.74 22.42 -5.14
C ARG A 203 11.44 23.58 -4.42
N PRO A 204 12.12 24.51 -5.12
CA PRO A 204 12.66 25.68 -4.45
C PRO A 204 11.50 26.38 -3.73
N ALA A 205 11.74 26.77 -2.47
CA ALA A 205 10.79 27.57 -1.71
C ALA A 205 10.41 28.80 -2.58
N PRO A 206 9.11 29.19 -2.63
CA PRO A 206 8.76 30.41 -3.31
C PRO A 206 9.60 31.55 -2.73
N GLY A 207 10.39 32.17 -3.60
CA GLY A 207 11.31 33.23 -3.21
C GLY A 207 10.54 34.32 -2.48
N THR A 208 10.97 34.68 -1.29
CA THR A 208 10.74 35.97 -0.68
C THR A 208 11.36 37.00 -1.64
N THR A 209 10.53 37.63 -2.43
CA THR A 209 10.89 38.88 -3.10
C THR A 209 10.95 39.96 -2.01
N ASP A 210 12.14 40.48 -1.80
CA ASP A 210 12.38 41.73 -1.06
C ASP A 210 11.62 42.89 -1.72
#